data_5010b668f5b3c6d883cd4d59929467f9
#
_entry.id   5010b668f5b3c6d883cd4d59929467f9
#
_cell.length_a   1.000
_cell.length_b   1.000
_cell.length_c   1.000
_cell.angle_alpha   90.00
_cell.angle_beta   90.00
_cell.angle_gamma   90.00
#
_symmetry.space_group_name_H-M   'P 1'
#
loop_
_entity.id
_entity.type
_entity.pdbx_description
1 polymer ?
#
loop_
_entity_poly.entity_id
_entity_poly.type
_entity_poly.pdbx_seq_one_letter_code
_entity_poly.pdbx_strand_id
1 'polypeptide(L)'
;QAVNPGKNFGPYGLPKSALLSLCKQYAVDYGSYGIRSNGVNADRIRSGLMTDKMIKTRAKARSVSTDNYMRGNLLLDEVKAEDVAKAFFHLATSKKTTGAVLTVDGGNIAASLR
;
A
#
# COMPACT_ATOMS: atom_id res chain seq x y z
N GLN A 1 -5.80 1.81 -3.75
CA GLN A 1 -7.00 1.31 -4.45
C GLN A 1 -7.70 0.18 -3.70
N ALA A 2 -6.98 -0.64 -2.94
CA ALA A 2 -7.58 -1.73 -2.16
C ALA A 2 -8.61 -1.24 -1.12
N VAL A 3 -8.35 -0.11 -0.48
CA VAL A 3 -9.20 0.48 0.57
C VAL A 3 -9.89 1.76 0.15
N ASN A 4 -9.53 2.30 -1.01
CA ASN A 4 -10.00 3.57 -1.50
C ASN A 4 -10.20 3.53 -3.02
N PRO A 5 -11.43 3.28 -3.49
CA PRO A 5 -11.71 3.17 -4.91
C PRO A 5 -11.50 4.51 -5.63
N GLY A 6 -10.94 4.45 -6.82
CA GLY A 6 -10.78 5.57 -7.74
C GLY A 6 -11.62 5.39 -8.99
N LYS A 7 -12.02 6.50 -9.62
CA LYS A 7 -12.74 6.47 -10.89
C LYS A 7 -11.93 5.69 -11.93
N ASN A 8 -12.57 4.76 -12.64
CA ASN A 8 -11.97 3.90 -13.68
C ASN A 8 -10.88 2.93 -13.19
N PHE A 9 -10.78 2.68 -11.89
CA PHE A 9 -9.80 1.74 -11.30
C PHE A 9 -10.41 0.41 -10.85
N GLY A 10 -11.64 0.10 -11.24
CA GLY A 10 -12.31 -1.16 -10.88
C GLY A 10 -11.48 -2.42 -11.18
N PRO A 11 -10.98 -2.61 -12.42
CA PRO A 11 -10.17 -3.79 -12.77
C PRO A 11 -8.89 -3.95 -11.95
N TYR A 12 -8.37 -2.85 -11.40
CA TYR A 12 -7.20 -2.87 -10.52
C TYR A 12 -7.58 -2.94 -9.03
N GLY A 13 -8.57 -2.14 -8.63
CA GLY A 13 -8.97 -1.99 -7.23
C GLY A 13 -9.61 -3.26 -6.65
N LEU A 14 -10.50 -3.90 -7.40
CA LEU A 14 -11.21 -5.11 -6.97
C LEU A 14 -10.27 -6.25 -6.57
N PRO A 15 -9.31 -6.69 -7.41
CA PRO A 15 -8.36 -7.73 -7.01
C PRO A 15 -7.44 -7.29 -5.86
N LYS A 16 -7.13 -5.99 -5.73
CA LYS A 16 -6.35 -5.49 -4.58
C LYS A 16 -7.15 -5.55 -3.27
N SER A 17 -8.46 -5.27 -3.30
CA SER A 17 -9.33 -5.47 -2.14
C SER A 17 -9.47 -6.95 -1.79
N ALA A 18 -9.60 -7.81 -2.79
CA ALA A 18 -9.64 -9.25 -2.60
C ALA A 18 -8.37 -9.80 -1.95
N LEU A 19 -7.17 -9.27 -2.28
CA LEU A 19 -5.92 -9.65 -1.63
C LEU A 19 -5.91 -9.34 -0.13
N LEU A 20 -6.50 -8.23 0.30
CA LEU A 20 -6.62 -7.91 1.74
C LEU A 20 -7.55 -8.88 2.47
N SER A 21 -8.66 -9.25 1.83
CA SER A 21 -9.58 -10.28 2.36
C SER A 21 -8.90 -11.65 2.41
N LEU A 22 -8.19 -12.04 1.35
CA LEU A 22 -7.45 -13.30 1.28
C LEU A 22 -6.38 -13.40 2.37
N CYS A 23 -5.67 -12.30 2.64
CA CYS A 23 -4.70 -12.24 3.74
C CYS A 23 -5.33 -12.61 5.08
N LYS A 24 -6.51 -12.06 5.38
CA LYS A 24 -7.26 -12.36 6.62
C LYS A 24 -7.82 -13.78 6.61
N GLN A 25 -8.33 -14.24 5.47
CA GLN A 25 -8.84 -15.60 5.33
C GLN A 25 -7.75 -16.63 5.60
N TYR A 26 -6.55 -16.45 5.06
CA TYR A 26 -5.42 -17.34 5.34
C TYR A 26 -4.99 -17.32 6.81
N ALA A 27 -5.08 -16.18 7.48
CA ALA A 27 -4.81 -16.11 8.92
C ALA A 27 -5.80 -16.96 9.72
N VAL A 28 -7.09 -16.96 9.33
CA VAL A 28 -8.14 -17.78 9.94
C VAL A 28 -7.93 -19.26 9.64
N ASP A 29 -7.73 -19.61 8.38
CA ASP A 29 -7.68 -21.00 7.92
C ASP A 29 -6.43 -21.75 8.42
N TYR A 30 -5.29 -21.06 8.50
CA TYR A 30 -3.99 -21.67 8.73
C TYR A 30 -3.30 -21.28 10.04
N GLY A 31 -3.91 -20.37 10.82
CA GLY A 31 -3.32 -19.92 12.08
C GLY A 31 -3.10 -21.03 13.10
N SER A 32 -3.99 -22.02 13.16
CA SER A 32 -3.85 -23.20 14.03
C SER A 32 -2.66 -24.10 13.67
N TYR A 33 -2.17 -24.02 12.44
CA TYR A 33 -0.97 -24.70 11.97
C TYR A 33 0.32 -23.90 12.16
N GLY A 34 0.25 -22.77 12.88
CA GLY A 34 1.39 -21.87 13.09
C GLY A 34 1.75 -21.00 11.87
N ILE A 35 0.91 -20.98 10.85
CA ILE A 35 1.10 -20.15 9.66
C ILE A 35 0.50 -18.76 9.89
N ARG A 36 1.29 -17.73 9.66
CA ARG A 36 0.87 -16.34 9.78
C ARG A 36 0.71 -15.72 8.41
N SER A 37 -0.37 -14.98 8.21
CA SER A 37 -0.66 -14.25 6.98
C SER A 37 -0.88 -12.78 7.31
N ASN A 38 -0.03 -11.91 6.76
CA ASN A 38 -0.09 -10.47 6.95
C ASN A 38 0.14 -9.75 5.62
N GLY A 39 -0.30 -8.51 5.53
CA GLY A 39 -0.15 -7.70 4.33
C GLY A 39 0.50 -6.35 4.60
N VAL A 40 1.09 -5.77 3.56
CA VAL A 40 1.53 -4.38 3.55
C VAL A 40 0.76 -3.64 2.47
N ASN A 41 0.13 -2.54 2.84
CA ASN A 41 -0.55 -1.63 1.93
C ASN A 41 0.29 -0.36 1.77
N ALA A 42 0.80 -0.10 0.58
CA ALA A 42 1.69 1.03 0.30
C ALA A 42 1.13 1.92 -0.81
N ASP A 43 1.57 3.17 -0.86
CA ASP A 43 1.20 4.12 -1.91
C ASP A 43 2.44 4.73 -2.58
N ARG A 44 2.37 4.90 -3.90
CA ARG A 44 3.31 5.67 -4.74
C ARG A 44 4.79 5.39 -4.49
N ILE A 45 5.21 4.14 -4.66
CA ILE A 45 6.61 3.74 -4.59
C ILE A 45 7.21 3.76 -5.98
N ARG A 46 8.38 4.39 -6.17
CA ARG A 46 9.16 4.26 -7.41
C ARG A 46 9.56 2.79 -7.60
N SER A 47 9.19 2.24 -8.72
CA SER A 47 9.37 0.81 -9.01
C SER A 47 9.29 0.55 -10.50
N GLY A 48 9.51 -0.68 -10.92
CA GLY A 48 9.28 -1.08 -12.31
C GLY A 48 7.83 -0.88 -12.77
N LEU A 49 6.86 -0.92 -11.86
CA LEU A 49 5.46 -0.65 -12.16
C LEU A 49 5.17 0.86 -12.20
N MET A 50 5.66 1.63 -11.24
CA MET A 50 5.52 3.09 -11.21
C MET A 50 6.77 3.75 -11.79
N THR A 51 6.82 3.77 -13.12
CA THR A 51 7.93 4.36 -13.87
C THR A 51 7.93 5.89 -13.83
N ASP A 52 9.07 6.51 -14.11
CA ASP A 52 9.19 7.97 -14.20
C ASP A 52 8.22 8.57 -15.24
N LYS A 53 7.98 7.88 -16.34
CA LYS A 53 7.00 8.30 -17.35
C LYS A 53 5.59 8.35 -16.75
N MET A 54 5.21 7.34 -15.98
CA MET A 54 3.91 7.30 -15.31
C MET A 54 3.80 8.39 -14.24
N ILE A 55 4.85 8.62 -13.45
CA ILE A 55 4.90 9.69 -12.45
C ILE A 55 4.70 11.05 -13.10
N LYS A 56 5.45 11.36 -14.17
CA LYS A 56 5.31 12.61 -14.94
C LYS A 56 3.89 12.81 -15.47
N THR A 57 3.30 11.76 -16.06
CA THR A 57 1.93 11.82 -16.59
C THR A 57 0.91 12.11 -15.49
N ARG A 58 1.03 11.45 -14.35
CA ARG A 58 0.11 11.62 -13.21
C ARG A 58 0.27 12.96 -12.49
N ALA A 59 1.51 13.44 -12.38
CA ALA A 59 1.81 14.77 -11.83
C ALA A 59 1.21 15.88 -12.72
N LYS A 60 1.41 15.79 -14.04
CA LYS A 60 0.81 16.72 -15.02
C LYS A 60 -0.71 16.72 -14.93
N ALA A 61 -1.35 15.56 -14.85
CA ALA A 61 -2.81 15.45 -14.74
C ALA A 61 -3.38 16.07 -13.44
N ARG A 62 -2.54 16.37 -12.45
CA ARG A 62 -2.88 17.04 -11.18
C ARG A 62 -2.33 18.46 -11.07
N SER A 63 -1.70 18.94 -12.14
CA SER A 63 -1.07 20.28 -12.17
C SER A 63 -0.04 20.50 -11.05
N VAL A 64 0.73 19.45 -10.72
CA VAL A 64 1.80 19.50 -9.71
C VAL A 64 3.13 19.04 -10.29
N SER A 65 4.24 19.36 -9.62
CA SER A 65 5.54 18.78 -9.94
C SER A 65 5.60 17.29 -9.63
N THR A 66 6.55 16.58 -10.23
CA THR A 66 6.78 15.15 -9.92
C THR A 66 7.15 14.94 -8.46
N ASP A 67 7.91 15.85 -7.87
CA ASP A 67 8.29 15.83 -6.46
C ASP A 67 7.04 16.00 -5.57
N ASN A 68 6.24 17.04 -5.79
CA ASN A 68 5.00 17.26 -5.05
C ASN A 68 4.00 16.11 -5.23
N TYR A 69 3.99 15.46 -6.40
CA TYR A 69 3.16 14.28 -6.61
C TYR A 69 3.60 13.10 -5.75
N MET A 70 4.90 12.83 -5.65
CA MET A 70 5.44 11.72 -4.86
C MET A 70 5.36 11.98 -3.36
N ARG A 71 5.53 13.23 -2.94
CA ARG A 71 5.43 13.68 -1.54
C ARG A 71 4.02 14.09 -1.11
N GLY A 72 3.01 13.88 -1.94
CA GLY A 72 1.62 14.26 -1.68
C GLY A 72 0.93 13.35 -0.64
N ASN A 73 1.44 13.34 0.58
CA ASN A 73 0.92 12.65 1.76
C ASN A 73 1.00 13.59 2.99
N LEU A 74 0.55 13.15 4.15
CA LEU A 74 0.51 14.00 5.36
C LEU A 74 1.91 14.32 5.91
N LEU A 75 2.88 13.43 5.70
CA LEU A 75 4.26 13.66 6.13
C LEU A 75 5.03 14.55 5.18
N LEU A 76 4.47 14.88 4.01
CA LEU A 76 5.12 15.64 2.94
C LEU A 76 6.49 15.05 2.55
N ASP A 77 6.59 13.72 2.60
CA ASP A 77 7.80 13.00 2.26
C ASP A 77 7.51 11.78 1.37
N GLU A 78 8.46 11.45 0.50
CA GLU A 78 8.30 10.32 -0.43
C GLU A 78 8.46 9.00 0.31
N VAL A 79 7.47 8.10 0.15
CA VAL A 79 7.59 6.73 0.64
C VAL A 79 8.54 5.96 -0.29
N LYS A 80 9.57 5.34 0.28
CA LYS A 80 10.61 4.61 -0.43
C LYS A 80 10.44 3.10 -0.29
N ALA A 81 11.10 2.35 -1.15
CA ALA A 81 11.10 0.88 -1.09
C ALA A 81 11.60 0.35 0.27
N GLU A 82 12.57 1.03 0.87
CA GLU A 82 13.12 0.70 2.18
C GLU A 82 12.09 0.80 3.30
N ASP A 83 11.16 1.75 3.23
CA ASP A 83 10.10 1.90 4.23
C ASP A 83 9.13 0.72 4.18
N VAL A 84 8.81 0.28 2.96
CA VAL A 84 7.98 -0.91 2.74
C VAL A 84 8.71 -2.18 3.16
N ALA A 85 10.01 -2.30 2.86
CA ALA A 85 10.84 -3.43 3.27
C ALA A 85 10.89 -3.57 4.80
N LYS A 86 11.03 -2.46 5.54
CA LYS A 86 10.97 -2.46 7.01
C LYS A 86 9.64 -2.98 7.53
N ALA A 87 8.53 -2.61 6.89
CA ALA A 87 7.20 -3.11 7.26
C ALA A 87 7.07 -4.63 7.05
N PHE A 88 7.56 -5.15 5.93
CA PHE A 88 7.62 -6.61 5.70
C PHE A 88 8.50 -7.31 6.71
N PHE A 89 9.68 -6.78 6.99
CA PHE A 89 10.59 -7.34 7.99
C PHE A 89 9.95 -7.38 9.39
N HIS A 90 9.29 -6.28 9.78
CA HIS A 90 8.55 -6.23 11.04
C HIS A 90 7.48 -7.33 11.11
N LEU A 91 6.64 -7.45 10.11
CA LEU A 91 5.60 -8.49 10.06
C LEU A 91 6.18 -9.91 10.03
N ALA A 92 7.30 -10.11 9.34
CA ALA A 92 7.99 -11.41 9.29
C ALA A 92 8.53 -11.83 10.66
N THR A 93 9.05 -10.90 11.45
CA THR A 93 9.64 -11.17 12.77
C THR A 93 8.63 -11.12 13.93
N SER A 94 7.48 -10.50 13.76
CA SER A 94 6.44 -10.36 14.78
C SER A 94 5.63 -11.64 14.96
N LYS A 95 6.14 -12.57 15.77
CA LYS A 95 5.63 -13.94 15.93
C LYS A 95 4.16 -14.06 16.37
N LYS A 96 3.58 -13.03 16.96
CA LYS A 96 2.20 -13.01 17.46
C LYS A 96 1.27 -12.17 16.60
N THR A 97 1.70 -11.75 15.40
CA THR A 97 0.90 -10.94 14.48
C THR A 97 0.47 -11.77 13.28
N THR A 98 -0.84 -11.91 13.08
CA THR A 98 -1.46 -12.52 11.90
C THR A 98 -2.78 -11.82 11.57
N GLY A 99 -3.19 -11.81 10.31
CA GLY A 99 -4.39 -11.12 9.83
C GLY A 99 -4.25 -9.58 9.78
N ALA A 100 -3.07 -9.06 10.07
CA ALA A 100 -2.81 -7.61 10.08
C ALA A 100 -2.48 -7.09 8.68
N VAL A 101 -2.89 -5.85 8.42
CA VAL A 101 -2.46 -5.08 7.25
C VAL A 101 -1.79 -3.80 7.73
N LEU A 102 -0.49 -3.70 7.51
CA LEU A 102 0.29 -2.52 7.87
C LEU A 102 0.32 -1.54 6.70
N THR A 103 -0.12 -0.31 6.92
CA THR A 103 -0.12 0.72 5.88
C THR A 103 1.15 1.58 5.95
N VAL A 104 1.80 1.74 4.80
CA VAL A 104 3.01 2.54 4.59
C VAL A 104 2.75 3.51 3.44
N ASP A 105 2.15 4.66 3.72
CA ASP A 105 1.68 5.62 2.72
C ASP A 105 1.88 7.10 3.12
N GLY A 106 2.60 7.34 4.21
CA GLY A 106 2.76 8.70 4.76
C GLY A 106 1.44 9.33 5.23
N GLY A 107 0.41 8.51 5.48
CA GLY A 107 -0.92 8.96 5.88
C GLY A 107 -1.83 9.38 4.72
N ASN A 108 -1.40 9.18 3.47
CA ASN A 108 -2.17 9.63 2.31
C ASN A 108 -3.57 9.00 2.21
N ILE A 109 -3.69 7.71 2.51
CA ILE A 109 -4.96 6.98 2.47
C ILE A 109 -5.42 6.62 3.89
N ALA A 110 -4.50 6.12 4.72
CA ALA A 110 -4.82 5.61 6.05
C ALA A 110 -5.42 6.68 6.98
N ALA A 111 -4.98 7.93 6.86
CA ALA A 111 -5.41 9.02 7.72
C ALA A 111 -6.20 10.11 6.99
N SER A 112 -6.52 9.94 5.70
CA SER A 112 -7.31 10.97 4.98
C SER A 112 -8.74 10.99 5.51
N LEU A 113 -9.13 12.13 6.02
CA LEU A 113 -10.52 12.45 6.34
C LEU A 113 -11.33 12.52 5.05
N ARG A 114 -12.44 11.83 4.99
CA ARG A 114 -13.34 11.79 3.83
C ARG A 114 -14.78 11.90 4.28
#